data_5dde5c1b3a7dc0f3743bd2e698d5d0d3
#
_entry.id   5dde5c1b3a7dc0f3743bd2e698d5d0d3
#
_cell.length_a   1.000
_cell.length_b   1.000
_cell.length_c   1.000
_cell.angle_alpha   90.00
_cell.angle_beta   90.00
_cell.angle_gamma   90.00
#
_symmetry.space_group_name_H-M   'P 1'
#
loop_
_entity.id
_entity.type
_entity.pdbx_description
1 polymer ?
#
loop_
_entity_poly.entity_id
_entity_poly.type
_entity_poly.pdbx_seq_one_letter_code
_entity_poly.pdbx_strand_id
1 'polypeptide(L)'
;MPLTYEEALAQVTGPGQLFEVVEAGVGGRSLRVFKNAPANLGQLFGGARGDEAEFLVYEDERWTFAETMRHVDALAHALVHTYGIAKGDRVGIAMRNLPEWIVSFAAILSVGAVSVSLNAWWTETELDYAIEDSGLALLIADPERIERAHASAHSRGIPMIMVRGDQLEPNPTGVQRFDEVVTLGDPMPEVAVDPDDDATILYTSGTTGFPKGAVSTHRAVVNGLMGFWCNTTVLTTRKGEDLLGGGGGFAPCFILIVPLFHVTGCVPVMLSCFGMKFKLVMMHRWDPDTALRLIEAERVTTFVGVPTQSWDMLESPSFSSYDTSSLASVGGGGAPAPAKLVDRVEKGFARGRPNIGYGMTETNGFGPGNTGDDYVTHPTSTGRARISIMDIEIRDEDGNEVPTGVRGEIWMRGPNVIRCYWNKPEATAESIVDGWLASGDLGRVDEDGFLYIEDRAKDMVLRAGENVYCAEVESAIYEHGDVYEAAVFGVPHERLGEEVGCVVLRQAGSDLDADGLKDFLAESLAPFKVPSRIAFADGQLPRNASGKILKRTLRDLYFEDGS
;
A
#
# COMPACT_ATOMS: atom_id res chain seq x y z
N MET A 1 -32.26 -0.33 15.95
CA MET A 1 -31.05 -1.10 16.28
C MET A 1 -30.03 -0.79 15.19
N PRO A 2 -28.75 -0.70 15.47
CA PRO A 2 -27.76 -0.57 14.42
C PRO A 2 -27.87 -1.80 13.49
N LEU A 3 -27.59 -1.60 12.20
CA LEU A 3 -27.62 -2.69 11.21
C LEU A 3 -26.48 -3.67 11.47
N THR A 4 -26.70 -4.95 11.14
CA THR A 4 -25.58 -5.90 11.00
C THR A 4 -24.70 -5.49 9.84
N TYR A 5 -23.50 -6.05 9.75
CA TYR A 5 -22.60 -5.79 8.64
C TYR A 5 -23.23 -6.24 7.30
N GLU A 6 -23.84 -7.40 7.27
CA GLU A 6 -24.48 -8.01 6.11
C GLU A 6 -25.69 -7.18 5.62
N GLU A 7 -26.50 -6.67 6.56
CA GLU A 7 -27.62 -5.78 6.22
C GLU A 7 -27.13 -4.46 5.62
N ALA A 8 -26.11 -3.85 6.23
CA ALA A 8 -25.51 -2.63 5.71
C ALA A 8 -24.85 -2.86 4.32
N LEU A 9 -24.11 -3.96 4.15
CA LEU A 9 -23.51 -4.32 2.87
C LEU A 9 -24.58 -4.51 1.79
N ALA A 10 -25.64 -5.26 2.09
CA ALA A 10 -26.74 -5.48 1.16
C ALA A 10 -27.47 -4.17 0.80
N GLN A 11 -27.63 -3.28 1.76
CA GLN A 11 -28.24 -1.97 1.51
C GLN A 11 -27.36 -1.09 0.61
N VAL A 12 -26.06 -1.05 0.84
CA VAL A 12 -25.11 -0.17 0.11
C VAL A 12 -24.85 -0.68 -1.30
N THR A 13 -24.86 -2.02 -1.50
CA THR A 13 -24.57 -2.66 -2.79
C THR A 13 -25.82 -3.05 -3.59
N GLY A 14 -27.01 -2.73 -3.07
CA GLY A 14 -28.29 -3.07 -3.68
C GLY A 14 -28.61 -2.26 -4.94
N PRO A 15 -29.68 -2.68 -5.69
CA PRO A 15 -30.09 -2.00 -6.91
C PRO A 15 -30.37 -0.51 -6.71
N GLY A 16 -29.90 0.32 -7.63
CA GLY A 16 -30.09 1.77 -7.63
C GLY A 16 -29.15 2.55 -6.68
N GLN A 17 -28.29 1.86 -5.96
CA GLN A 17 -27.30 2.51 -5.09
C GLN A 17 -26.05 2.89 -5.89
N LEU A 18 -25.24 3.82 -5.34
CA LEU A 18 -23.97 4.23 -5.95
C LEU A 18 -23.04 3.02 -6.15
N PHE A 19 -22.99 2.13 -5.17
CA PHE A 19 -22.17 0.93 -5.17
C PHE A 19 -22.96 -0.33 -5.57
N GLU A 20 -23.99 -0.19 -6.43
CA GLU A 20 -24.72 -1.34 -6.97
C GLU A 20 -23.75 -2.35 -7.58
N VAL A 21 -23.80 -3.60 -7.08
CA VAL A 21 -22.96 -4.70 -7.56
C VAL A 21 -23.74 -5.54 -8.56
N VAL A 22 -23.12 -5.83 -9.70
CA VAL A 22 -23.67 -6.68 -10.76
C VAL A 22 -22.63 -7.70 -11.21
N GLU A 23 -23.10 -8.79 -11.84
CA GLU A 23 -22.22 -9.73 -12.53
C GLU A 23 -21.85 -9.20 -13.92
N ALA A 24 -20.55 -9.27 -14.25
CA ALA A 24 -20.03 -8.88 -15.56
C ALA A 24 -18.92 -9.82 -16.03
N GLY A 25 -18.76 -9.92 -17.34
CA GLY A 25 -17.65 -10.65 -17.95
C GLY A 25 -16.34 -9.88 -17.81
N VAL A 26 -15.36 -10.45 -17.12
CA VAL A 26 -14.02 -9.89 -16.95
C VAL A 26 -12.99 -10.98 -17.22
N GLY A 27 -12.11 -10.79 -18.20
CA GLY A 27 -11.10 -11.79 -18.55
C GLY A 27 -11.67 -13.18 -18.88
N GLY A 28 -12.88 -13.24 -19.45
CA GLY A 28 -13.58 -14.50 -19.80
C GLY A 28 -14.30 -15.19 -18.63
N ARG A 29 -14.38 -14.56 -17.45
CA ARG A 29 -15.06 -15.06 -16.24
C ARG A 29 -16.18 -14.12 -15.83
N SER A 30 -17.23 -14.64 -15.15
CA SER A 30 -18.24 -13.82 -14.47
C SER A 30 -17.69 -13.40 -13.11
N LEU A 31 -17.58 -12.09 -12.89
CA LEU A 31 -17.14 -11.49 -11.63
C LEU A 31 -18.12 -10.41 -11.19
N ARG A 32 -18.21 -10.20 -9.89
CA ARG A 32 -18.95 -9.09 -9.30
C ARG A 32 -18.19 -7.78 -9.54
N VAL A 33 -18.85 -6.78 -10.13
CA VAL A 33 -18.28 -5.44 -10.40
C VAL A 33 -19.22 -4.36 -9.91
N PHE A 34 -18.70 -3.16 -9.65
CA PHE A 34 -19.55 -2.00 -9.42
C PHE A 34 -20.13 -1.51 -10.74
N LYS A 35 -21.46 -1.52 -10.86
CA LYS A 35 -22.20 -1.10 -12.06
C LYS A 35 -21.93 0.35 -12.46
N ASN A 36 -21.79 1.22 -11.47
CA ASN A 36 -21.63 2.66 -11.66
C ASN A 36 -20.15 3.09 -11.61
N ALA A 37 -19.21 2.14 -11.75
CA ALA A 37 -17.80 2.45 -11.81
C ALA A 37 -17.46 3.31 -13.04
N PRO A 38 -16.59 4.32 -12.93
CA PRO A 38 -15.98 4.94 -14.09
C PRO A 38 -15.38 3.88 -15.00
N ALA A 39 -15.56 4.01 -16.31
CA ALA A 39 -15.06 3.00 -17.26
C ALA A 39 -13.53 2.89 -17.21
N ASN A 40 -12.84 3.99 -16.93
CA ASN A 40 -11.39 4.05 -16.81
C ASN A 40 -10.94 5.20 -15.89
N LEU A 41 -9.66 5.24 -15.57
CA LEU A 41 -9.09 6.26 -14.70
C LEU A 41 -9.12 7.67 -15.31
N GLY A 42 -9.05 7.80 -16.64
CA GLY A 42 -9.20 9.09 -17.31
C GLY A 42 -10.56 9.73 -17.06
N GLN A 43 -11.65 8.93 -17.00
CA GLN A 43 -12.97 9.42 -16.60
C GLN A 43 -13.01 9.83 -15.14
N LEU A 44 -12.34 9.09 -14.25
CA LEU A 44 -12.22 9.46 -12.83
C LEU A 44 -11.58 10.84 -12.68
N PHE A 45 -10.44 11.06 -13.34
CA PHE A 45 -9.71 12.33 -13.29
C PHE A 45 -10.51 13.47 -13.93
N GLY A 46 -11.20 13.19 -15.04
CA GLY A 46 -12.00 14.16 -15.76
C GLY A 46 -13.04 14.90 -14.89
N GLY A 47 -13.56 14.25 -13.85
CA GLY A 47 -14.48 14.86 -12.89
C GLY A 47 -13.90 16.00 -12.05
N ALA A 48 -12.57 16.15 -12.03
CA ALA A 48 -11.87 17.20 -11.29
C ALA A 48 -11.60 18.47 -12.10
N ARG A 49 -11.84 18.46 -13.44
CA ARG A 49 -11.61 19.64 -14.29
C ARG A 49 -12.51 20.79 -13.89
N GLY A 50 -11.92 21.98 -13.73
CA GLY A 50 -12.64 23.21 -13.38
C GLY A 50 -13.04 23.30 -11.91
N ASP A 51 -12.65 22.37 -11.07
CA ASP A 51 -12.89 22.43 -9.64
C ASP A 51 -11.76 23.24 -8.96
N GLU A 52 -12.12 24.40 -8.42
CA GLU A 52 -11.17 25.31 -7.76
C GLU A 52 -10.93 24.99 -6.28
N ALA A 53 -11.46 23.87 -5.77
CA ALA A 53 -11.16 23.42 -4.42
C ALA A 53 -9.68 23.02 -4.30
N GLU A 54 -9.09 23.26 -3.12
CA GLU A 54 -7.71 22.88 -2.80
C GLU A 54 -7.58 21.36 -2.80
N PHE A 55 -6.62 20.87 -3.58
CA PHE A 55 -6.32 19.44 -3.70
C PHE A 55 -4.99 19.08 -3.04
N LEU A 56 -3.87 19.59 -3.57
CA LEU A 56 -2.54 19.23 -3.11
C LEU A 56 -1.94 20.31 -2.22
N VAL A 57 -1.42 19.87 -1.11
CA VAL A 57 -0.59 20.66 -0.20
C VAL A 57 0.76 19.97 -0.11
N TYR A 58 1.81 20.63 -0.62
CA TYR A 58 3.17 20.13 -0.58
C TYR A 58 4.12 21.26 -0.18
N GLU A 59 4.71 21.16 1.00
CA GLU A 59 5.51 22.24 1.59
C GLU A 59 4.74 23.58 1.57
N ASP A 60 5.23 24.60 0.86
CA ASP A 60 4.56 25.89 0.71
C ASP A 60 3.64 25.98 -0.53
N GLU A 61 3.59 24.91 -1.32
CA GLU A 61 2.77 24.85 -2.53
C GLU A 61 1.32 24.44 -2.21
N ARG A 62 0.40 25.08 -2.91
CA ARG A 62 -1.04 24.80 -2.87
C ARG A 62 -1.56 24.71 -4.29
N TRP A 63 -2.14 23.57 -4.64
CA TRP A 63 -2.69 23.32 -5.96
C TRP A 63 -4.17 23.00 -5.86
N THR A 64 -5.00 23.64 -6.69
CA THR A 64 -6.40 23.24 -6.85
C THR A 64 -6.51 22.01 -7.74
N PHE A 65 -7.68 21.36 -7.74
CA PHE A 65 -7.97 20.30 -8.72
C PHE A 65 -7.87 20.84 -10.15
N ALA A 66 -8.41 22.05 -10.41
CA ALA A 66 -8.33 22.69 -11.71
C ALA A 66 -6.88 22.95 -12.16
N GLU A 67 -6.01 23.42 -11.26
CA GLU A 67 -4.60 23.60 -11.55
C GLU A 67 -3.91 22.28 -11.87
N THR A 68 -4.14 21.26 -11.03
CA THR A 68 -3.59 19.92 -11.26
C THR A 68 -4.02 19.41 -12.65
N MET A 69 -5.32 19.56 -13.00
CA MET A 69 -5.80 19.09 -14.29
C MET A 69 -5.25 19.86 -15.48
N ARG A 70 -4.96 21.18 -15.34
CA ARG A 70 -4.28 21.94 -16.40
C ARG A 70 -2.88 21.37 -16.71
N HIS A 71 -2.13 20.97 -15.68
CA HIS A 71 -0.83 20.31 -15.88
C HIS A 71 -0.99 18.90 -16.45
N VAL A 72 -2.00 18.15 -16.02
CA VAL A 72 -2.32 16.82 -16.57
C VAL A 72 -2.61 16.91 -18.06
N ASP A 73 -3.47 17.85 -18.47
CA ASP A 73 -3.87 18.02 -19.87
C ASP A 73 -2.66 18.41 -20.74
N ALA A 74 -1.83 19.35 -20.27
CA ALA A 74 -0.64 19.80 -20.98
C ALA A 74 0.45 18.72 -21.09
N LEU A 75 0.69 17.94 -20.02
CA LEU A 75 1.61 16.81 -20.08
C LEU A 75 1.08 15.71 -21.00
N ALA A 76 -0.20 15.38 -20.93
CA ALA A 76 -0.85 14.41 -21.82
C ALA A 76 -0.70 14.81 -23.29
N HIS A 77 -0.85 16.13 -23.61
CA HIS A 77 -0.61 16.68 -24.92
C HIS A 77 0.83 16.43 -25.39
N ALA A 78 1.80 16.74 -24.53
CA ALA A 78 3.22 16.53 -24.84
C ALA A 78 3.56 15.04 -25.03
N LEU A 79 3.01 14.14 -24.19
CA LEU A 79 3.21 12.69 -24.34
C LEU A 79 2.83 12.20 -25.74
N VAL A 80 1.66 12.62 -26.23
CA VAL A 80 1.16 12.18 -27.55
C VAL A 80 1.87 12.91 -28.69
N HIS A 81 1.96 14.24 -28.65
CA HIS A 81 2.36 15.03 -29.82
C HIS A 81 3.87 15.30 -29.90
N THR A 82 4.56 15.33 -28.77
CA THR A 82 6.02 15.55 -28.74
C THR A 82 6.79 14.24 -28.69
N TYR A 83 6.34 13.29 -27.83
CA TYR A 83 7.04 12.03 -27.63
C TYR A 83 6.44 10.86 -28.41
N GLY A 84 5.27 11.03 -29.05
CA GLY A 84 4.62 9.98 -29.84
C GLY A 84 4.12 8.80 -29.02
N ILE A 85 3.86 9.02 -27.72
CA ILE A 85 3.33 7.99 -26.82
C ILE A 85 1.95 7.56 -27.30
N ALA A 86 1.79 6.27 -27.51
CA ALA A 86 0.55 5.63 -27.93
C ALA A 86 -0.07 4.80 -26.79
N LYS A 87 -1.33 4.42 -26.99
CA LYS A 87 -2.04 3.49 -26.11
C LYS A 87 -1.23 2.19 -25.91
N GLY A 88 -1.02 1.81 -24.66
CA GLY A 88 -0.26 0.62 -24.28
C GLY A 88 1.26 0.84 -24.17
N ASP A 89 1.79 2.00 -24.54
CA ASP A 89 3.18 2.32 -24.27
C ASP A 89 3.44 2.48 -22.77
N ARG A 90 4.60 2.04 -22.30
CA ARG A 90 4.98 2.11 -20.88
C ARG A 90 5.75 3.39 -20.64
N VAL A 91 5.23 4.21 -19.71
CA VAL A 91 5.90 5.45 -19.29
C VAL A 91 6.29 5.31 -17.82
N GLY A 92 7.59 5.40 -17.55
CA GLY A 92 8.15 5.26 -16.21
C GLY A 92 7.98 6.54 -15.38
N ILE A 93 7.64 6.39 -14.11
CA ILE A 93 7.68 7.46 -13.11
C ILE A 93 8.65 7.04 -12.02
N ALA A 94 9.77 7.76 -11.89
CA ALA A 94 10.81 7.51 -10.90
C ALA A 94 11.06 8.78 -10.08
N MET A 95 10.25 9.02 -9.06
CA MET A 95 10.41 10.18 -8.16
C MET A 95 9.77 9.91 -6.80
N ARG A 96 10.14 10.75 -5.83
CA ARG A 96 9.50 10.77 -4.50
C ARG A 96 8.06 11.30 -4.58
N ASN A 97 7.41 11.45 -3.42
CA ASN A 97 6.09 12.09 -3.34
C ASN A 97 6.19 13.57 -3.72
N LEU A 98 5.89 13.86 -4.97
CA LEU A 98 5.85 15.19 -5.56
C LEU A 98 4.51 15.40 -6.26
N PRO A 99 3.99 16.64 -6.36
CA PRO A 99 2.80 16.95 -7.17
C PRO A 99 2.91 16.45 -8.61
N GLU A 100 4.10 16.53 -9.20
CA GLU A 100 4.39 16.10 -10.57
C GLU A 100 4.26 14.58 -10.75
N TRP A 101 4.39 13.78 -9.67
CA TRP A 101 4.10 12.35 -9.72
C TRP A 101 2.62 12.11 -10.06
N ILE A 102 1.72 12.85 -9.38
CA ILE A 102 0.26 12.74 -9.55
C ILE A 102 -0.13 13.22 -10.95
N VAL A 103 0.45 14.34 -11.39
CA VAL A 103 0.25 14.87 -12.75
C VAL A 103 0.69 13.85 -13.79
N SER A 104 1.89 13.28 -13.65
CA SER A 104 2.44 12.29 -14.58
C SER A 104 1.56 11.04 -14.65
N PHE A 105 1.16 10.51 -13.50
CA PHE A 105 0.30 9.33 -13.41
C PHE A 105 -1.05 9.56 -14.11
N ALA A 106 -1.70 10.69 -13.82
CA ALA A 106 -2.99 11.00 -14.43
C ALA A 106 -2.90 11.28 -15.94
N ALA A 107 -1.83 11.95 -16.40
CA ALA A 107 -1.61 12.22 -17.82
C ALA A 107 -1.37 10.92 -18.61
N ILE A 108 -0.48 10.05 -18.12
CA ILE A 108 -0.17 8.74 -18.74
C ILE A 108 -1.45 7.91 -18.92
N LEU A 109 -2.22 7.78 -17.86
CA LEU A 109 -3.44 6.94 -17.87
C LEU A 109 -4.56 7.55 -18.72
N SER A 110 -4.63 8.87 -18.81
CA SER A 110 -5.64 9.56 -19.62
C SER A 110 -5.44 9.37 -21.12
N VAL A 111 -4.21 9.13 -21.56
CA VAL A 111 -3.90 8.82 -22.98
C VAL A 111 -3.81 7.31 -23.26
N GLY A 112 -4.20 6.47 -22.31
CA GLY A 112 -4.21 5.02 -22.46
C GLY A 112 -2.81 4.37 -22.46
N ALA A 113 -1.78 5.12 -22.09
CA ALA A 113 -0.46 4.57 -21.82
C ALA A 113 -0.44 3.89 -20.44
N VAL A 114 0.55 3.03 -20.23
CA VAL A 114 0.71 2.26 -18.99
C VAL A 114 1.68 2.98 -18.06
N SER A 115 1.24 3.35 -16.86
CA SER A 115 2.09 3.94 -15.84
C SER A 115 2.95 2.88 -15.17
N VAL A 116 4.27 3.00 -15.29
CA VAL A 116 5.24 2.12 -14.63
C VAL A 116 5.83 2.87 -13.44
N SER A 117 5.36 2.55 -12.24
CA SER A 117 5.82 3.20 -11.01
C SER A 117 7.09 2.54 -10.50
N LEU A 118 8.22 3.22 -10.67
CA LEU A 118 9.53 2.77 -10.25
C LEU A 118 9.82 3.22 -8.80
N ASN A 119 10.37 2.32 -8.02
CA ASN A 119 10.69 2.63 -6.63
C ASN A 119 11.82 3.68 -6.56
N ALA A 120 11.51 4.83 -5.98
CA ALA A 120 12.43 5.95 -5.87
C ALA A 120 13.66 5.68 -4.96
N TRP A 121 13.69 4.55 -4.23
CA TRP A 121 14.82 4.17 -3.38
C TRP A 121 15.76 3.17 -4.04
N TRP A 122 15.40 2.69 -5.22
CA TRP A 122 16.22 1.74 -5.96
C TRP A 122 17.60 2.29 -6.32
N THR A 123 18.56 1.39 -6.28
CA THR A 123 19.91 1.61 -6.79
C THR A 123 19.92 1.71 -8.31
N GLU A 124 21.05 2.11 -8.87
CA GLU A 124 21.25 2.14 -10.33
C GLU A 124 20.97 0.78 -10.97
N THR A 125 21.47 -0.31 -10.37
CA THR A 125 21.26 -1.68 -10.87
C THR A 125 19.79 -2.10 -10.87
N GLU A 126 19.05 -1.77 -9.82
CA GLU A 126 17.62 -2.09 -9.72
C GLU A 126 16.80 -1.26 -10.71
N LEU A 127 17.16 0.01 -10.93
CA LEU A 127 16.52 0.85 -11.93
C LEU A 127 16.82 0.36 -13.35
N ASP A 128 18.08 -0.04 -13.64
CA ASP A 128 18.46 -0.61 -14.94
C ASP A 128 17.63 -1.84 -15.27
N TYR A 129 17.50 -2.77 -14.30
CA TYR A 129 16.63 -3.94 -14.46
C TYR A 129 15.18 -3.55 -14.78
N ALA A 130 14.59 -2.63 -14.02
CA ALA A 130 13.18 -2.28 -14.19
C ALA A 130 12.90 -1.51 -15.48
N ILE A 131 13.82 -0.67 -15.92
CA ILE A 131 13.78 0.05 -17.22
C ILE A 131 13.80 -0.95 -18.38
N GLU A 132 14.69 -1.95 -18.31
CA GLU A 132 14.79 -3.01 -19.31
C GLU A 132 13.57 -3.93 -19.29
N ASP A 133 13.20 -4.47 -18.14
CA ASP A 133 12.10 -5.43 -17.98
C ASP A 133 10.76 -4.83 -18.44
N SER A 134 10.47 -3.57 -18.07
CA SER A 134 9.24 -2.89 -18.48
C SER A 134 9.24 -2.42 -19.94
N GLY A 135 10.41 -2.24 -20.55
CA GLY A 135 10.54 -1.72 -21.91
C GLY A 135 9.93 -0.32 -22.05
N LEU A 136 10.41 0.62 -21.26
CA LEU A 136 9.90 2.00 -21.23
C LEU A 136 10.05 2.70 -22.59
N ALA A 137 9.02 3.46 -22.98
CA ALA A 137 9.06 4.40 -24.08
C ALA A 137 9.51 5.81 -23.65
N LEU A 138 9.31 6.17 -22.38
CA LEU A 138 9.67 7.46 -21.78
C LEU A 138 9.88 7.27 -20.27
N LEU A 139 10.78 8.07 -19.67
CA LEU A 139 10.98 8.14 -18.23
C LEU A 139 10.77 9.57 -17.73
N ILE A 140 9.91 9.74 -16.69
CA ILE A 140 9.71 11.00 -15.97
C ILE A 140 10.28 10.82 -14.57
N ALA A 141 11.25 11.65 -14.17
CA ALA A 141 11.96 11.43 -12.92
C ALA A 141 12.42 12.73 -12.26
N ASP A 142 12.66 12.69 -10.95
CA ASP A 142 13.35 13.77 -10.24
C ASP A 142 14.87 13.70 -10.44
N PRO A 143 15.64 14.76 -10.08
CA PRO A 143 17.07 14.85 -10.36
C PRO A 143 17.89 13.67 -9.85
N GLU A 144 17.63 13.22 -8.62
CA GLU A 144 18.37 12.09 -8.01
C GLU A 144 18.13 10.77 -8.78
N ARG A 145 16.91 10.57 -9.34
CA ARG A 145 16.60 9.37 -10.13
C ARG A 145 17.04 9.51 -11.57
N ILE A 146 17.06 10.71 -12.12
CA ILE A 146 17.73 10.98 -13.41
C ILE A 146 19.20 10.58 -13.30
N GLU A 147 19.92 11.01 -12.27
CA GLU A 147 21.33 10.65 -12.08
C GLU A 147 21.56 9.14 -12.10
N ARG A 148 20.73 8.37 -11.41
CA ARG A 148 20.83 6.90 -11.32
C ARG A 148 20.36 6.19 -12.59
N ALA A 149 19.34 6.70 -13.28
CA ALA A 149 18.73 6.04 -14.43
C ALA A 149 19.33 6.47 -15.77
N HIS A 150 20.06 7.59 -15.83
CA HIS A 150 20.49 8.24 -17.06
C HIS A 150 21.28 7.31 -17.98
N ALA A 151 22.29 6.62 -17.45
CA ALA A 151 23.13 5.74 -18.27
C ALA A 151 22.30 4.61 -18.91
N SER A 152 21.40 4.02 -18.14
CA SER A 152 20.49 2.97 -18.61
C SER A 152 19.52 3.46 -19.66
N ALA A 153 18.79 4.54 -19.40
CA ALA A 153 17.79 5.08 -20.31
C ALA A 153 18.43 5.62 -21.60
N HIS A 154 19.53 6.36 -21.48
CA HIS A 154 20.24 6.95 -22.63
C HIS A 154 20.80 5.88 -23.59
N SER A 155 21.40 4.80 -23.04
CA SER A 155 21.94 3.70 -23.87
C SER A 155 20.86 2.97 -24.67
N ARG A 156 19.60 3.00 -24.19
CA ARG A 156 18.42 2.40 -24.85
C ARG A 156 17.63 3.39 -25.72
N GLY A 157 18.10 4.64 -25.79
CA GLY A 157 17.43 5.70 -26.57
C GLY A 157 16.10 6.14 -25.97
N ILE A 158 15.88 5.93 -24.66
CA ILE A 158 14.66 6.32 -23.96
C ILE A 158 14.77 7.81 -23.61
N PRO A 159 13.85 8.67 -24.10
CA PRO A 159 13.80 10.08 -23.72
C PRO A 159 13.45 10.22 -22.24
N MET A 160 13.94 11.30 -21.62
CA MET A 160 13.71 11.56 -20.20
C MET A 160 13.16 12.96 -19.96
N ILE A 161 12.19 13.08 -19.05
CA ILE A 161 11.68 14.36 -18.54
C ILE A 161 12.09 14.48 -17.08
N MET A 162 12.78 15.55 -16.73
CA MET A 162 13.22 15.83 -15.38
C MET A 162 12.30 16.86 -14.71
N VAL A 163 11.68 16.48 -13.59
CA VAL A 163 10.92 17.39 -12.74
C VAL A 163 11.86 18.08 -11.76
N ARG A 164 11.61 19.35 -11.41
CA ARG A 164 12.35 20.11 -10.38
C ARG A 164 13.88 20.09 -10.55
N GLY A 165 14.32 20.24 -11.80
CA GLY A 165 15.73 20.13 -12.17
C GLY A 165 16.56 21.41 -12.07
N ASP A 166 16.09 22.46 -11.41
CA ASP A 166 16.71 23.81 -11.42
C ASP A 166 18.16 23.86 -10.91
N GLN A 167 18.58 22.83 -10.16
CA GLN A 167 19.93 22.73 -9.60
C GLN A 167 20.92 21.96 -10.48
N LEU A 168 20.45 21.29 -11.55
CA LEU A 168 21.28 20.53 -12.47
C LEU A 168 21.48 21.31 -13.78
N GLU A 169 22.60 22.02 -13.90
CA GLU A 169 23.00 22.69 -15.15
C GLU A 169 24.43 22.29 -15.54
N PRO A 170 24.65 21.90 -16.80
CA PRO A 170 23.65 21.70 -17.87
C PRO A 170 22.84 20.44 -17.69
N ASN A 171 21.63 20.38 -18.30
CA ASN A 171 20.85 19.13 -18.35
C ASN A 171 21.69 17.99 -18.94
N PRO A 172 21.60 16.77 -18.39
CA PRO A 172 22.20 15.61 -19.02
C PRO A 172 21.67 15.39 -20.45
N THR A 173 22.49 14.82 -21.33
CA THR A 173 22.09 14.57 -22.74
C THR A 173 20.84 13.70 -22.82
N GLY A 174 19.84 14.12 -23.60
CA GLY A 174 18.57 13.39 -23.77
C GLY A 174 17.56 13.63 -22.66
N VAL A 175 17.82 14.57 -21.75
CA VAL A 175 16.92 14.97 -20.67
C VAL A 175 16.36 16.36 -20.97
N GLN A 176 15.02 16.49 -20.95
CA GLN A 176 14.32 17.77 -21.04
C GLN A 176 13.70 18.11 -19.68
N ARG A 177 13.57 19.39 -19.39
CA ARG A 177 12.91 19.83 -18.15
C ARG A 177 11.40 19.76 -18.28
N PHE A 178 10.72 19.47 -17.20
CA PHE A 178 9.27 19.37 -17.14
C PHE A 178 8.57 20.68 -17.55
N ASP A 179 9.07 21.82 -17.11
CA ASP A 179 8.58 23.16 -17.44
C ASP A 179 8.85 23.58 -18.90
N GLU A 180 9.83 22.99 -19.56
CA GLU A 180 10.09 23.17 -20.99
C GLU A 180 9.13 22.35 -21.86
N VAL A 181 8.65 21.22 -21.33
CA VAL A 181 7.81 20.24 -22.03
C VAL A 181 6.32 20.55 -21.82
N VAL A 182 5.93 20.96 -20.63
CA VAL A 182 4.54 21.19 -20.24
C VAL A 182 4.13 22.61 -20.52
N THR A 183 3.37 22.84 -21.59
CA THR A 183 2.82 24.15 -21.96
C THR A 183 1.37 24.25 -21.44
N LEU A 184 1.14 25.04 -20.40
CA LEU A 184 -0.19 25.20 -19.83
C LEU A 184 -1.17 25.81 -20.86
N GLY A 185 -2.32 25.17 -21.02
CA GLY A 185 -3.35 25.55 -21.99
C GLY A 185 -3.43 24.58 -23.18
N ASP A 186 -2.46 23.70 -23.36
CA ASP A 186 -2.57 22.62 -24.33
C ASP A 186 -3.71 21.67 -23.94
N PRO A 187 -4.56 21.25 -24.91
CA PRO A 187 -5.73 20.44 -24.61
C PRO A 187 -5.38 18.97 -24.37
N MET A 188 -6.17 18.31 -23.55
CA MET A 188 -6.12 16.84 -23.40
C MET A 188 -6.39 16.16 -24.75
N PRO A 189 -5.51 15.26 -25.21
CA PRO A 189 -5.77 14.47 -26.41
C PRO A 189 -6.97 13.53 -26.23
N GLU A 190 -7.76 13.35 -27.28
CA GLU A 190 -8.85 12.36 -27.29
C GLU A 190 -8.31 10.98 -27.63
N VAL A 191 -8.27 10.08 -26.64
CA VAL A 191 -7.86 8.69 -26.81
C VAL A 191 -8.95 7.78 -26.24
N ALA A 192 -9.36 6.77 -27.02
CA ALA A 192 -10.31 5.76 -26.56
C ALA A 192 -9.60 4.75 -25.64
N VAL A 193 -9.96 4.75 -24.37
CA VAL A 193 -9.39 3.86 -23.35
C VAL A 193 -10.48 2.91 -22.85
N ASP A 194 -10.26 1.60 -23.06
CA ASP A 194 -11.17 0.57 -22.61
C ASP A 194 -10.95 0.22 -21.12
N PRO A 195 -11.98 -0.23 -20.40
CA PRO A 195 -11.83 -0.67 -19.01
C PRO A 195 -10.78 -1.76 -18.80
N ASP A 196 -10.62 -2.64 -19.79
CA ASP A 196 -9.73 -3.81 -19.72
C ASP A 196 -8.34 -3.55 -20.34
N ASP A 197 -8.04 -2.31 -20.76
CA ASP A 197 -6.69 -1.91 -21.11
C ASP A 197 -5.78 -1.92 -19.89
N ASP A 198 -4.50 -2.25 -20.11
CA ASP A 198 -3.49 -2.16 -19.05
C ASP A 198 -3.31 -0.70 -18.61
N ALA A 199 -3.36 -0.46 -17.32
CA ALA A 199 -3.23 0.86 -16.72
C ALA A 199 -1.92 1.05 -15.98
N THR A 200 -1.56 0.10 -15.11
CA THR A 200 -0.39 0.24 -14.25
C THR A 200 0.49 -1.00 -14.24
N ILE A 201 1.79 -0.79 -14.09
CA ILE A 201 2.76 -1.79 -13.67
C ILE A 201 3.36 -1.32 -12.36
N LEU A 202 3.00 -1.98 -11.26
CA LEU A 202 3.56 -1.73 -9.94
C LEU A 202 4.50 -2.89 -9.59
N TYR A 203 5.77 -2.57 -9.36
CA TYR A 203 6.76 -3.59 -9.01
C TYR A 203 6.64 -4.02 -7.56
N THR A 204 6.55 -5.34 -7.32
CA THR A 204 6.53 -5.94 -5.99
C THR A 204 7.93 -6.37 -5.58
N SER A 205 8.24 -6.29 -4.29
CA SER A 205 9.46 -6.87 -3.73
C SER A 205 9.32 -8.39 -3.73
N GLY A 206 9.81 -9.05 -4.79
CA GLY A 206 9.83 -10.51 -4.86
C GLY A 206 10.73 -11.13 -3.78
N THR A 207 10.30 -12.24 -3.20
CA THR A 207 11.10 -13.00 -2.22
C THR A 207 12.23 -13.80 -2.86
N THR A 208 12.26 -13.91 -4.20
CA THR A 208 13.11 -14.84 -4.95
C THR A 208 14.09 -14.16 -5.92
N GLY A 209 14.41 -12.88 -5.76
CA GLY A 209 15.32 -12.18 -6.67
C GLY A 209 14.79 -10.78 -7.07
N PHE A 210 14.82 -10.47 -8.37
CA PHE A 210 14.36 -9.19 -8.89
C PHE A 210 12.84 -8.99 -8.72
N PRO A 211 12.38 -7.73 -8.54
CA PRO A 211 10.96 -7.40 -8.40
C PRO A 211 10.15 -7.84 -9.63
N LYS A 212 8.87 -8.19 -9.41
CA LYS A 212 7.94 -8.53 -10.48
C LYS A 212 6.99 -7.36 -10.72
N GLY A 213 6.77 -6.99 -11.97
CA GLY A 213 5.82 -5.96 -12.36
C GLY A 213 4.38 -6.49 -12.37
N ALA A 214 3.57 -6.13 -11.38
CA ALA A 214 2.15 -6.47 -11.30
C ALA A 214 1.33 -5.58 -12.24
N VAL A 215 0.67 -6.16 -13.24
CA VAL A 215 -0.09 -5.45 -14.27
C VAL A 215 -1.56 -5.36 -13.89
N SER A 216 -2.07 -4.14 -13.70
CA SER A 216 -3.49 -3.90 -13.45
C SER A 216 -4.15 -3.21 -14.63
N THR A 217 -5.37 -3.62 -14.95
CA THR A 217 -6.23 -2.91 -15.92
C THR A 217 -6.90 -1.71 -15.26
N HIS A 218 -7.40 -0.78 -16.08
CA HIS A 218 -8.22 0.34 -15.57
C HIS A 218 -9.39 -0.16 -14.72
N ARG A 219 -10.09 -1.19 -15.18
CA ARG A 219 -11.19 -1.85 -14.42
C ARG A 219 -10.72 -2.34 -13.07
N ALA A 220 -9.57 -2.99 -13.00
CA ALA A 220 -9.07 -3.55 -11.75
C ALA A 220 -8.76 -2.45 -10.72
N VAL A 221 -8.07 -1.40 -11.14
CA VAL A 221 -7.76 -0.26 -10.25
C VAL A 221 -9.03 0.45 -9.80
N VAL A 222 -9.97 0.76 -10.72
CA VAL A 222 -11.22 1.47 -10.41
C VAL A 222 -12.11 0.66 -9.47
N ASN A 223 -12.27 -0.65 -9.70
CA ASN A 223 -13.07 -1.49 -8.79
C ASN A 223 -12.41 -1.63 -7.42
N GLY A 224 -11.09 -1.78 -7.34
CA GLY A 224 -10.37 -1.76 -6.06
C GLY A 224 -10.60 -0.44 -5.31
N LEU A 225 -10.45 0.69 -5.99
CA LEU A 225 -10.71 2.01 -5.43
C LEU A 225 -12.14 2.17 -4.90
N MET A 226 -13.15 1.82 -5.73
CA MET A 226 -14.55 1.87 -5.29
C MET A 226 -14.84 0.90 -4.16
N GLY A 227 -14.11 -0.21 -4.07
CA GLY A 227 -14.18 -1.14 -2.94
C GLY A 227 -13.84 -0.47 -1.61
N PHE A 228 -12.80 0.36 -1.55
CA PHE A 228 -12.47 1.15 -0.35
C PHE A 228 -13.61 2.12 0.01
N TRP A 229 -14.17 2.82 -0.96
CA TRP A 229 -15.29 3.75 -0.72
C TRP A 229 -16.55 3.01 -0.27
N CYS A 230 -16.83 1.87 -0.90
CA CYS A 230 -17.95 1.01 -0.52
C CYS A 230 -17.80 0.53 0.93
N ASN A 231 -16.64 -0.01 1.31
CA ASN A 231 -16.38 -0.48 2.67
C ASN A 231 -16.59 0.64 3.69
N THR A 232 -16.07 1.85 3.42
CA THR A 232 -16.29 3.01 4.29
C THR A 232 -17.78 3.36 4.39
N THR A 233 -18.50 3.32 3.26
CA THR A 233 -19.96 3.60 3.24
C THR A 233 -20.74 2.53 4.00
N VAL A 234 -20.36 1.26 3.92
CA VAL A 234 -20.98 0.17 4.71
C VAL A 234 -20.81 0.43 6.20
N LEU A 235 -19.62 0.81 6.63
CA LEU A 235 -19.35 1.11 8.05
C LEU A 235 -20.11 2.35 8.54
N THR A 236 -20.15 3.40 7.73
CA THR A 236 -20.95 4.62 8.00
C THR A 236 -22.43 4.27 8.11
N THR A 237 -22.98 3.50 7.17
CA THR A 237 -24.39 3.07 7.18
C THR A 237 -24.72 2.23 8.41
N ARG A 238 -23.81 1.32 8.81
CA ARG A 238 -23.99 0.47 9.99
C ARG A 238 -24.02 1.25 11.31
N LYS A 239 -23.15 2.28 11.43
CA LYS A 239 -22.98 3.04 12.68
C LYS A 239 -23.82 4.31 12.72
N GLY A 240 -24.25 4.83 11.58
CA GLY A 240 -24.89 6.15 11.46
C GLY A 240 -23.90 7.31 11.70
N GLU A 241 -22.60 7.06 11.57
CA GLU A 241 -21.52 8.03 11.78
C GLU A 241 -20.82 8.33 10.46
N ASP A 242 -20.46 9.58 10.19
CA ASP A 242 -19.61 9.94 9.06
C ASP A 242 -18.14 9.65 9.40
N LEU A 243 -17.62 8.51 8.91
CA LEU A 243 -16.24 8.07 9.15
C LEU A 243 -15.22 8.83 8.29
N LEU A 244 -15.61 9.42 7.17
CA LEU A 244 -14.71 10.18 6.29
C LEU A 244 -14.52 11.62 6.76
N GLY A 245 -15.61 12.29 7.15
CA GLY A 245 -15.58 13.65 7.70
C GLY A 245 -15.47 13.68 9.22
N GLY A 246 -15.49 12.51 9.88
CA GLY A 246 -15.29 12.36 11.31
C GLY A 246 -16.34 13.01 12.19
N GLY A 247 -17.51 13.41 11.67
CA GLY A 247 -18.60 14.00 12.45
C GLY A 247 -18.25 15.28 13.22
N GLY A 248 -17.05 15.87 13.03
CA GLY A 248 -16.54 17.00 13.79
C GLY A 248 -16.55 18.34 13.05
N GLY A 249 -17.16 18.38 11.88
CA GLY A 249 -17.23 19.61 11.08
C GLY A 249 -15.95 19.93 10.30
N PHE A 250 -14.99 18.99 10.23
CA PHE A 250 -13.79 19.12 9.40
C PHE A 250 -14.04 18.56 7.99
N ALA A 251 -13.55 19.26 6.97
CA ALA A 251 -13.57 18.74 5.61
C ALA A 251 -12.59 17.55 5.48
N PRO A 252 -12.92 16.51 4.67
CA PRO A 252 -12.02 15.37 4.49
C PRO A 252 -10.65 15.79 3.97
N CYS A 253 -9.61 15.40 4.68
CA CYS A 253 -8.22 15.72 4.39
C CYS A 253 -7.34 14.53 4.76
N PHE A 254 -6.59 14.02 3.78
CA PHE A 254 -5.67 12.91 3.97
C PHE A 254 -4.22 13.42 4.05
N ILE A 255 -3.38 12.71 4.79
CA ILE A 255 -1.94 12.91 4.74
C ILE A 255 -1.27 11.74 4.04
N LEU A 256 -0.48 12.03 3.01
CA LEU A 256 0.29 11.06 2.24
C LEU A 256 1.71 10.98 2.79
N ILE A 257 1.98 9.91 3.51
CA ILE A 257 3.28 9.62 4.13
C ILE A 257 3.93 8.37 3.53
N VAL A 258 3.13 7.51 2.90
CA VAL A 258 3.61 6.32 2.17
C VAL A 258 3.94 6.69 0.73
N PRO A 259 4.89 5.98 0.08
CA PRO A 259 5.29 6.33 -1.28
C PRO A 259 4.19 6.14 -2.31
N LEU A 260 4.08 7.08 -3.26
CA LEU A 260 3.15 7.01 -4.40
C LEU A 260 3.46 5.87 -5.37
N PHE A 261 4.72 5.46 -5.49
CA PHE A 261 5.08 4.29 -6.31
C PHE A 261 4.65 2.95 -5.69
N HIS A 262 4.13 2.97 -4.46
CA HIS A 262 3.56 1.81 -3.79
C HIS A 262 2.03 1.86 -3.83
N VAL A 263 1.40 0.68 -3.98
CA VAL A 263 -0.07 0.56 -4.11
C VAL A 263 -0.84 1.30 -3.02
N THR A 264 -0.35 1.30 -1.78
CA THR A 264 -1.01 1.98 -0.64
C THR A 264 -1.05 3.50 -0.82
N GLY A 265 0.02 4.12 -1.25
CA GLY A 265 0.05 5.56 -1.53
C GLY A 265 -0.78 5.92 -2.77
N CYS A 266 -0.68 5.11 -3.80
CA CYS A 266 -1.31 5.35 -5.10
C CYS A 266 -2.84 5.16 -5.04
N VAL A 267 -3.33 3.96 -4.68
CA VAL A 267 -4.75 3.61 -4.84
C VAL A 267 -5.62 4.08 -3.66
N PRO A 268 -5.48 3.56 -2.43
CA PRO A 268 -6.38 3.96 -1.33
C PRO A 268 -6.20 5.40 -0.86
N VAL A 269 -5.04 6.02 -1.05
CA VAL A 269 -4.80 7.40 -0.59
C VAL A 269 -4.98 8.39 -1.74
N MET A 270 -4.07 8.43 -2.70
CA MET A 270 -4.04 9.46 -3.75
C MET A 270 -5.29 9.40 -4.66
N LEU A 271 -5.63 8.22 -5.21
CA LEU A 271 -6.80 8.07 -6.06
C LEU A 271 -8.12 8.30 -5.31
N SER A 272 -8.19 7.95 -4.00
CA SER A 272 -9.37 8.29 -3.20
C SER A 272 -9.54 9.81 -3.07
N CYS A 273 -8.47 10.53 -2.78
CA CYS A 273 -8.53 12.00 -2.70
C CYS A 273 -8.93 12.61 -4.04
N PHE A 274 -8.36 12.11 -5.13
CA PHE A 274 -8.69 12.59 -6.48
C PHE A 274 -10.16 12.36 -6.82
N GLY A 275 -10.64 11.13 -6.65
CA GLY A 275 -12.02 10.76 -7.04
C GLY A 275 -13.11 11.32 -6.15
N MET A 276 -12.84 11.46 -4.85
CA MET A 276 -13.78 11.98 -3.86
C MET A 276 -13.61 13.49 -3.62
N LYS A 277 -12.66 14.13 -4.29
CA LYS A 277 -12.33 15.56 -4.16
C LYS A 277 -11.95 15.94 -2.73
N PHE A 278 -11.07 15.13 -2.11
CA PHE A 278 -10.53 15.40 -0.79
C PHE A 278 -9.17 16.09 -0.89
N LYS A 279 -8.85 16.91 0.10
CA LYS A 279 -7.53 17.53 0.22
C LYS A 279 -6.48 16.45 0.53
N LEU A 280 -5.32 16.52 -0.11
CA LEU A 280 -4.18 15.65 0.07
C LEU A 280 -2.94 16.43 0.50
N VAL A 281 -2.54 16.25 1.74
CA VAL A 281 -1.30 16.83 2.29
C VAL A 281 -0.17 15.84 2.05
N MET A 282 0.89 16.27 1.37
CA MET A 282 1.97 15.39 0.94
C MET A 282 3.24 15.62 1.75
N MET A 283 3.87 14.54 2.21
CA MET A 283 5.19 14.59 2.84
C MET A 283 6.25 13.98 1.92
N HIS A 284 7.37 14.69 1.77
CA HIS A 284 8.52 14.20 1.00
C HIS A 284 9.24 13.04 1.72
N ARG A 285 9.37 13.15 3.04
CA ARG A 285 9.97 12.12 3.92
C ARG A 285 9.16 12.01 5.19
N TRP A 286 9.12 10.81 5.76
CA TRP A 286 8.51 10.60 7.06
C TRP A 286 9.33 11.29 8.17
N ASP A 287 8.63 12.04 8.98
CA ASP A 287 9.10 12.63 10.23
C ASP A 287 7.88 12.87 11.13
N PRO A 288 7.82 12.30 12.35
CA PRO A 288 6.62 12.35 13.18
C PRO A 288 6.25 13.76 13.63
N ASP A 289 7.22 14.63 13.92
CA ASP A 289 6.94 16.00 14.36
C ASP A 289 6.41 16.85 13.21
N THR A 290 6.96 16.67 12.01
CA THR A 290 6.43 17.29 10.79
C THR A 290 5.01 16.81 10.50
N ALA A 291 4.72 15.50 10.67
CA ALA A 291 3.38 14.96 10.50
C ALA A 291 2.39 15.58 11.49
N LEU A 292 2.73 15.67 12.78
CA LEU A 292 1.91 16.28 13.81
C LEU A 292 1.62 17.76 13.51
N ARG A 293 2.64 18.52 13.09
CA ARG A 293 2.49 19.91 12.67
C ARG A 293 1.54 20.07 11.48
N LEU A 294 1.66 19.20 10.47
CA LEU A 294 0.78 19.22 9.29
C LEU A 294 -0.65 18.81 9.65
N ILE A 295 -0.82 17.83 10.54
CA ILE A 295 -2.15 17.40 11.03
C ILE A 295 -2.88 18.58 11.66
N GLU A 296 -2.22 19.33 12.52
CA GLU A 296 -2.80 20.54 13.14
C GLU A 296 -3.07 21.63 12.10
N ALA A 297 -2.06 21.99 11.30
CA ALA A 297 -2.13 23.14 10.38
C ALA A 297 -3.19 22.94 9.28
N GLU A 298 -3.26 21.73 8.72
CA GLU A 298 -4.12 21.40 7.57
C GLU A 298 -5.44 20.72 7.97
N ARG A 299 -5.63 20.50 9.29
CA ARG A 299 -6.81 19.81 9.83
C ARG A 299 -7.02 18.42 9.20
N VAL A 300 -5.95 17.64 9.14
CA VAL A 300 -5.97 16.28 8.58
C VAL A 300 -6.98 15.42 9.32
N THR A 301 -7.85 14.74 8.57
CA THR A 301 -8.88 13.86 9.14
C THR A 301 -8.51 12.37 9.06
N THR A 302 -7.63 12.01 8.11
CA THR A 302 -7.29 10.61 7.83
C THR A 302 -5.78 10.45 7.69
N PHE A 303 -5.22 9.63 8.56
CA PHE A 303 -3.84 9.19 8.52
C PHE A 303 -3.77 7.73 8.05
N VAL A 304 -3.07 7.50 6.93
CA VAL A 304 -2.84 6.16 6.37
C VAL A 304 -1.35 5.91 6.25
N GLY A 305 -0.85 5.01 7.07
CA GLY A 305 0.57 4.67 7.12
C GLY A 305 0.82 3.19 7.39
N VAL A 306 2.04 2.86 7.77
CA VAL A 306 2.37 1.57 8.38
C VAL A 306 2.27 1.67 9.89
N PRO A 307 2.04 0.57 10.63
CA PRO A 307 1.81 0.59 12.07
C PRO A 307 2.88 1.35 12.87
N THR A 308 4.15 1.24 12.47
CA THR A 308 5.26 1.96 13.13
C THR A 308 5.16 3.46 13.03
N GLN A 309 4.60 4.01 11.95
CA GLN A 309 4.43 5.46 11.81
C GLN A 309 3.38 6.02 12.79
N SER A 310 2.31 5.26 13.05
CA SER A 310 1.36 5.62 14.12
C SER A 310 2.01 5.53 15.50
N TRP A 311 2.90 4.56 15.69
CA TRP A 311 3.68 4.40 16.92
C TRP A 311 4.63 5.58 17.12
N ASP A 312 5.41 5.93 16.09
CA ASP A 312 6.36 7.05 16.10
C ASP A 312 5.68 8.37 16.51
N MET A 313 4.46 8.64 15.99
CA MET A 313 3.69 9.84 16.37
C MET A 313 3.32 9.84 17.86
N LEU A 314 2.80 8.69 18.37
CA LEU A 314 2.37 8.58 19.77
C LEU A 314 3.55 8.67 20.76
N GLU A 315 4.76 8.33 20.34
CA GLU A 315 5.97 8.40 21.16
C GLU A 315 6.77 9.69 20.97
N SER A 316 6.38 10.55 20.02
CA SER A 316 7.02 11.84 19.86
C SER A 316 6.87 12.68 21.14
N PRO A 317 7.98 13.23 21.69
CA PRO A 317 7.91 14.16 22.82
C PRO A 317 7.02 15.38 22.54
N SER A 318 6.82 15.72 21.27
CA SER A 318 6.01 16.85 20.81
C SER A 318 4.53 16.53 20.66
N PHE A 319 4.12 15.26 20.81
CA PHE A 319 2.74 14.81 20.54
C PHE A 319 1.68 15.66 21.24
N SER A 320 1.87 15.92 22.54
CA SER A 320 0.93 16.72 23.34
C SER A 320 0.94 18.22 23.04
N SER A 321 1.86 18.68 22.20
CA SER A 321 2.01 20.09 21.82
C SER A 321 1.17 20.46 20.59
N TYR A 322 0.62 19.47 19.87
CA TYR A 322 -0.15 19.67 18.66
C TYR A 322 -1.62 19.26 18.82
N ASP A 323 -2.51 20.01 18.17
CA ASP A 323 -3.93 19.68 18.11
C ASP A 323 -4.22 18.61 17.04
N THR A 324 -4.40 17.36 17.48
CA THR A 324 -4.76 16.24 16.63
C THR A 324 -6.27 15.94 16.61
N SER A 325 -7.11 16.85 17.12
CA SER A 325 -8.57 16.64 17.25
C SER A 325 -9.32 16.52 15.94
N SER A 326 -8.70 16.90 14.81
CA SER A 326 -9.27 16.70 13.47
C SER A 326 -9.19 15.24 12.99
N LEU A 327 -8.22 14.45 13.49
CA LEU A 327 -8.06 13.06 13.09
C LEU A 327 -9.29 12.23 13.50
N ALA A 328 -9.91 11.59 12.53
CA ALA A 328 -11.01 10.65 12.70
C ALA A 328 -10.55 9.19 12.50
N SER A 329 -9.53 8.97 11.65
CA SER A 329 -9.03 7.65 11.30
C SER A 329 -7.50 7.65 11.36
N VAL A 330 -6.94 6.73 12.12
CA VAL A 330 -5.50 6.57 12.33
C VAL A 330 -5.10 5.11 12.16
N GLY A 331 -4.28 4.83 11.16
CA GLY A 331 -3.85 3.46 10.89
C GLY A 331 -3.36 3.29 9.46
N GLY A 332 -3.70 2.18 8.85
CA GLY A 332 -3.27 1.88 7.49
C GLY A 332 -3.17 0.39 7.21
N GLY A 333 -2.04 -0.05 6.66
CA GLY A 333 -1.84 -1.45 6.28
C GLY A 333 -0.41 -1.72 5.83
N GLY A 334 -0.23 -2.83 5.09
CA GLY A 334 1.06 -3.19 4.52
C GLY A 334 2.01 -3.92 5.48
N ALA A 335 1.71 -3.94 6.79
CA ALA A 335 2.42 -4.71 7.80
C ALA A 335 1.46 -5.14 8.92
N PRO A 336 1.77 -6.21 9.67
CA PRO A 336 1.03 -6.57 10.88
C PRO A 336 1.11 -5.45 11.93
N ALA A 337 0.01 -5.23 12.65
CA ALA A 337 -0.05 -4.28 13.75
C ALA A 337 -0.16 -5.04 15.08
N PRO A 338 0.70 -4.75 16.08
CA PRO A 338 0.54 -5.32 17.40
C PRO A 338 -0.79 -4.88 18.05
N ALA A 339 -1.48 -5.79 18.74
CA ALA A 339 -2.74 -5.48 19.43
C ALA A 339 -2.62 -4.28 20.38
N LYS A 340 -1.48 -4.15 21.04
CA LYS A 340 -1.16 -3.02 21.92
C LYS A 340 -1.22 -1.66 21.20
N LEU A 341 -0.86 -1.60 19.91
CA LEU A 341 -0.97 -0.36 19.12
C LEU A 341 -2.41 0.08 18.95
N VAL A 342 -3.34 -0.87 18.74
CA VAL A 342 -4.77 -0.58 18.61
C VAL A 342 -5.29 0.15 19.86
N ASP A 343 -4.98 -0.38 21.05
CA ASP A 343 -5.34 0.22 22.34
C ASP A 343 -4.68 1.60 22.54
N ARG A 344 -3.42 1.75 22.14
CA ARG A 344 -2.70 3.04 22.23
C ARG A 344 -3.29 4.10 21.31
N VAL A 345 -3.67 3.75 20.08
CA VAL A 345 -4.33 4.68 19.14
C VAL A 345 -5.69 5.09 19.69
N GLU A 346 -6.51 4.13 20.17
CA GLU A 346 -7.83 4.40 20.74
C GLU A 346 -7.78 5.34 21.96
N LYS A 347 -6.74 5.24 22.78
CA LYS A 347 -6.57 6.07 23.98
C LYS A 347 -5.80 7.36 23.73
N GLY A 348 -4.90 7.38 22.74
CA GLY A 348 -3.97 8.48 22.50
C GLY A 348 -4.59 9.62 21.69
N PHE A 349 -5.46 9.32 20.74
CA PHE A 349 -6.11 10.35 19.92
C PHE A 349 -7.53 10.63 20.43
N ALA A 350 -7.87 11.91 20.57
CA ALA A 350 -9.17 12.33 21.13
C ALA A 350 -10.38 11.79 20.35
N ARG A 351 -10.23 11.62 19.02
CA ARG A 351 -11.27 11.17 18.09
C ARG A 351 -10.78 10.14 17.09
N GLY A 352 -9.46 9.99 16.95
CA GLY A 352 -8.84 9.10 15.98
C GLY A 352 -9.12 7.64 16.30
N ARG A 353 -9.87 6.95 15.43
CA ARG A 353 -10.16 5.53 15.58
C ARG A 353 -9.09 4.69 14.88
N PRO A 354 -8.65 3.59 15.51
CA PRO A 354 -7.69 2.69 14.89
C PRO A 354 -8.32 1.99 13.68
N ASN A 355 -7.49 1.79 12.64
CA ASN A 355 -7.88 1.00 11.48
C ASN A 355 -6.70 0.20 10.93
N ILE A 356 -7.02 -0.90 10.25
CA ILE A 356 -6.08 -1.69 9.47
C ILE A 356 -6.76 -2.21 8.20
N GLY A 357 -6.01 -2.26 7.09
CA GLY A 357 -6.43 -2.89 5.84
C GLY A 357 -5.48 -3.99 5.44
N TYR A 358 -6.01 -5.09 4.95
CA TYR A 358 -5.26 -6.14 4.27
C TYR A 358 -5.49 -6.07 2.78
N GLY A 359 -4.41 -6.11 2.05
CA GLY A 359 -4.37 -6.12 0.59
C GLY A 359 -2.94 -6.13 0.13
N MET A 360 -2.74 -6.39 -1.11
CA MET A 360 -1.43 -6.50 -1.73
C MET A 360 -1.43 -5.77 -3.08
N THR A 361 -0.27 -5.59 -3.68
CA THR A 361 -0.16 -4.96 -5.00
C THR A 361 -1.03 -5.70 -6.01
N GLU A 362 -1.07 -7.01 -5.90
CA GLU A 362 -1.82 -7.92 -6.75
C GLU A 362 -3.35 -7.81 -6.62
N THR A 363 -3.84 -7.13 -5.58
CA THR A 363 -5.27 -6.81 -5.41
C THR A 363 -5.58 -5.32 -5.50
N ASN A 364 -4.64 -4.51 -6.03
CA ASN A 364 -4.72 -3.05 -6.03
C ASN A 364 -4.90 -2.45 -4.63
N GLY A 365 -4.33 -3.12 -3.62
CA GLY A 365 -4.42 -2.76 -2.22
C GLY A 365 -5.77 -3.07 -1.57
N PHE A 366 -6.80 -3.43 -2.34
CA PHE A 366 -8.14 -3.70 -1.83
C PHE A 366 -8.27 -5.11 -1.27
N GLY A 367 -8.92 -5.20 -0.10
CA GLY A 367 -9.25 -6.43 0.60
C GLY A 367 -9.99 -6.12 1.90
N PRO A 368 -10.00 -7.05 2.87
CA PRO A 368 -10.60 -6.85 4.18
C PRO A 368 -10.00 -5.66 4.93
N GLY A 369 -10.86 -4.97 5.67
CA GLY A 369 -10.46 -3.87 6.55
C GLY A 369 -11.16 -3.95 7.89
N ASN A 370 -10.44 -3.62 8.96
CA ASN A 370 -10.95 -3.57 10.33
C ASN A 370 -10.80 -2.15 10.89
N THR A 371 -11.82 -1.64 11.57
CA THR A 371 -11.79 -0.27 12.07
C THR A 371 -12.69 -0.06 13.28
N GLY A 372 -12.32 0.91 14.11
CA GLY A 372 -13.09 1.35 15.27
C GLY A 372 -13.40 0.20 16.23
N ASP A 373 -14.65 0.08 16.68
CA ASP A 373 -15.05 -0.89 17.71
C ASP A 373 -14.79 -2.36 17.29
N ASP A 374 -14.99 -2.69 15.99
CA ASP A 374 -14.69 -4.04 15.49
C ASP A 374 -13.19 -4.32 15.61
N TYR A 375 -12.32 -3.31 15.36
CA TYR A 375 -10.88 -3.49 15.50
C TYR A 375 -10.41 -3.50 16.95
N VAL A 376 -11.05 -2.73 17.84
CA VAL A 376 -10.78 -2.79 19.28
C VAL A 376 -11.16 -4.16 19.88
N THR A 377 -12.26 -4.76 19.40
CA THR A 377 -12.70 -6.09 19.87
C THR A 377 -11.95 -7.25 19.21
N HIS A 378 -11.44 -7.06 17.99
CA HIS A 378 -10.67 -8.06 17.23
C HIS A 378 -9.33 -7.46 16.78
N PRO A 379 -8.42 -7.13 17.71
CA PRO A 379 -7.22 -6.30 17.41
C PRO A 379 -6.16 -7.01 16.56
N THR A 380 -6.25 -8.32 16.39
CA THR A 380 -5.36 -9.11 15.53
C THR A 380 -6.00 -9.50 14.19
N SER A 381 -7.28 -9.15 13.98
CA SER A 381 -7.99 -9.40 12.73
C SER A 381 -7.79 -8.27 11.74
N THR A 382 -7.69 -8.61 10.45
CA THR A 382 -7.67 -7.65 9.35
C THR A 382 -9.07 -7.27 8.84
N GLY A 383 -10.13 -7.75 9.48
CA GLY A 383 -11.52 -7.45 9.15
C GLY A 383 -12.29 -8.64 8.58
N ARG A 384 -13.49 -8.38 8.10
CA ARG A 384 -14.38 -9.46 7.63
C ARG A 384 -13.97 -9.98 6.27
N ALA A 385 -13.96 -11.32 6.10
CA ALA A 385 -13.65 -11.99 4.85
C ALA A 385 -14.71 -11.71 3.76
N ARG A 386 -15.97 -11.47 4.16
CA ARG A 386 -17.04 -11.15 3.21
C ARG A 386 -17.06 -9.64 2.92
N ILE A 387 -16.67 -9.26 1.70
CA ILE A 387 -16.67 -7.88 1.21
C ILE A 387 -17.37 -7.77 -0.15
N SER A 388 -17.54 -6.53 -0.66
CA SER A 388 -18.47 -6.23 -1.77
C SER A 388 -18.21 -7.02 -3.06
N ILE A 389 -17.01 -6.93 -3.61
CA ILE A 389 -16.68 -7.45 -4.96
C ILE A 389 -15.61 -8.54 -4.97
N MET A 390 -15.09 -8.91 -3.81
CA MET A 390 -14.04 -9.92 -3.70
C MET A 390 -14.55 -11.15 -2.96
N ASP A 391 -14.22 -12.32 -3.47
CA ASP A 391 -14.36 -13.59 -2.78
C ASP A 391 -13.04 -13.94 -2.10
N ILE A 392 -13.11 -14.48 -0.89
CA ILE A 392 -11.96 -14.92 -0.09
C ILE A 392 -12.25 -16.34 0.36
N GLU A 393 -11.31 -17.23 0.10
CA GLU A 393 -11.32 -18.62 0.57
C GLU A 393 -10.02 -18.93 1.31
N ILE A 394 -10.11 -19.80 2.28
CA ILE A 394 -8.94 -20.39 2.94
C ILE A 394 -8.79 -21.80 2.39
N ARG A 395 -7.63 -22.12 1.82
CA ARG A 395 -7.39 -23.41 1.16
C ARG A 395 -6.22 -24.15 1.79
N ASP A 396 -6.33 -25.49 1.77
CA ASP A 396 -5.24 -26.39 2.15
C ASP A 396 -4.16 -26.50 1.04
N GLU A 397 -3.13 -27.31 1.29
CA GLU A 397 -2.05 -27.55 0.33
C GLU A 397 -2.50 -28.26 -0.95
N ASP A 398 -3.63 -28.95 -0.92
CA ASP A 398 -4.25 -29.62 -2.08
C ASP A 398 -5.16 -28.66 -2.86
N GLY A 399 -5.34 -27.42 -2.39
CA GLY A 399 -6.18 -26.38 -3.01
C GLY A 399 -7.67 -26.49 -2.67
N ASN A 400 -8.06 -27.30 -1.70
CA ASN A 400 -9.44 -27.42 -1.25
C ASN A 400 -9.77 -26.36 -0.19
N GLU A 401 -10.97 -25.80 -0.23
CA GLU A 401 -11.47 -24.90 0.80
C GLU A 401 -11.57 -25.64 2.16
N VAL A 402 -11.05 -25.02 3.22
CA VAL A 402 -11.07 -25.57 4.57
C VAL A 402 -12.24 -25.02 5.39
N PRO A 403 -12.71 -25.76 6.42
CA PRO A 403 -13.77 -25.28 7.30
C PRO A 403 -13.37 -24.02 8.09
N THR A 404 -14.36 -23.25 8.55
CA THR A 404 -14.21 -22.12 9.45
C THR A 404 -13.35 -22.50 10.67
N GLY A 405 -12.42 -21.63 11.04
CA GLY A 405 -11.46 -21.83 12.13
C GLY A 405 -10.21 -22.63 11.75
N VAL A 406 -10.24 -23.33 10.61
CA VAL A 406 -9.08 -24.08 10.12
C VAL A 406 -8.15 -23.16 9.34
N ARG A 407 -6.85 -23.31 9.55
CA ARG A 407 -5.79 -22.56 8.88
C ARG A 407 -5.55 -23.10 7.47
N GLY A 408 -5.25 -22.20 6.55
CA GLY A 408 -4.78 -22.51 5.20
C GLY A 408 -4.24 -21.26 4.51
N GLU A 409 -3.92 -21.35 3.24
CA GLU A 409 -3.54 -20.21 2.43
C GLU A 409 -4.76 -19.36 2.06
N ILE A 410 -4.60 -18.04 2.14
CA ILE A 410 -5.65 -17.08 1.77
C ILE A 410 -5.67 -16.94 0.25
N TRP A 411 -6.80 -17.26 -0.37
CA TRP A 411 -7.05 -17.12 -1.81
C TRP A 411 -8.08 -16.05 -2.05
N MET A 412 -7.84 -15.20 -3.06
CA MET A 412 -8.68 -14.05 -3.36
C MET A 412 -9.11 -14.02 -4.83
N ARG A 413 -10.38 -13.71 -5.08
CA ARG A 413 -10.92 -13.55 -6.44
C ARG A 413 -11.79 -12.31 -6.53
N GLY A 414 -11.55 -11.46 -7.54
CA GLY A 414 -12.34 -10.25 -7.76
C GLY A 414 -11.87 -9.48 -8.99
N PRO A 415 -12.65 -8.50 -9.44
CA PRO A 415 -12.30 -7.68 -10.60
C PRO A 415 -11.09 -6.76 -10.36
N ASN A 416 -10.68 -6.61 -9.10
CA ASN A 416 -9.53 -5.82 -8.65
C ASN A 416 -8.22 -6.62 -8.61
N VAL A 417 -8.23 -7.90 -8.95
CA VAL A 417 -7.01 -8.72 -9.05
C VAL A 417 -6.24 -8.33 -10.32
N ILE A 418 -4.92 -8.31 -10.24
CA ILE A 418 -4.04 -8.04 -11.38
C ILE A 418 -4.31 -8.99 -12.54
N ARG A 419 -4.06 -8.53 -13.76
CA ARG A 419 -4.17 -9.36 -14.95
C ARG A 419 -3.05 -10.41 -15.04
N CYS A 420 -1.82 -10.02 -14.72
CA CYS A 420 -0.63 -10.88 -14.77
C CYS A 420 0.58 -10.19 -14.11
N TYR A 421 1.68 -10.92 -14.00
CA TYR A 421 3.01 -10.32 -13.86
C TYR A 421 3.61 -10.08 -15.24
N TRP A 422 4.12 -8.85 -15.46
CA TRP A 422 4.70 -8.42 -16.73
C TRP A 422 5.85 -9.32 -17.16
N ASN A 423 5.80 -9.83 -18.38
CA ASN A 423 6.80 -10.74 -18.96
C ASN A 423 7.14 -11.97 -18.08
N LYS A 424 6.26 -12.40 -17.18
CA LYS A 424 6.49 -13.53 -16.27
C LYS A 424 5.29 -14.51 -16.31
N PRO A 425 5.07 -15.22 -17.43
CA PRO A 425 3.91 -16.10 -17.58
C PRO A 425 3.89 -17.26 -16.56
N GLU A 426 5.03 -17.83 -16.22
CA GLU A 426 5.14 -18.91 -15.24
C GLU A 426 4.74 -18.41 -13.84
N ALA A 427 5.29 -17.26 -13.39
CA ALA A 427 4.93 -16.68 -12.11
C ALA A 427 3.45 -16.28 -12.06
N THR A 428 2.87 -15.85 -13.19
CA THR A 428 1.44 -15.57 -13.30
C THR A 428 0.62 -16.84 -13.12
N ALA A 429 0.97 -17.93 -13.81
CA ALA A 429 0.27 -19.21 -13.72
C ALA A 429 0.37 -19.86 -12.33
N GLU A 430 1.50 -19.68 -11.63
CA GLU A 430 1.68 -20.14 -10.26
C GLU A 430 0.83 -19.34 -9.26
N SER A 431 0.68 -18.03 -9.48
CA SER A 431 -0.02 -17.16 -8.52
C SER A 431 -1.50 -17.00 -8.80
N ILE A 432 -1.94 -17.13 -10.06
CA ILE A 432 -3.35 -16.93 -10.47
C ILE A 432 -3.86 -18.21 -11.13
N VAL A 433 -4.59 -19.01 -10.35
CA VAL A 433 -5.16 -20.29 -10.79
C VAL A 433 -6.67 -20.16 -10.88
N ASP A 434 -7.24 -20.38 -12.05
CA ASP A 434 -8.68 -20.29 -12.33
C ASP A 434 -9.34 -18.95 -11.91
N GLY A 435 -8.55 -17.85 -11.93
CA GLY A 435 -8.98 -16.52 -11.54
C GLY A 435 -8.89 -16.25 -10.05
N TRP A 436 -8.41 -17.20 -9.28
CA TRP A 436 -8.06 -17.02 -7.87
C TRP A 436 -6.57 -16.69 -7.73
N LEU A 437 -6.29 -15.67 -6.96
CA LEU A 437 -4.95 -15.27 -6.56
C LEU A 437 -4.57 -15.99 -5.27
N ALA A 438 -3.54 -16.82 -5.33
CA ALA A 438 -2.86 -17.37 -4.17
C ALA A 438 -2.00 -16.25 -3.53
N SER A 439 -2.36 -15.82 -2.32
CA SER A 439 -1.70 -14.67 -1.69
C SER A 439 -0.30 -14.96 -1.17
N GLY A 440 -0.01 -16.21 -0.85
CA GLY A 440 1.16 -16.63 -0.11
C GLY A 440 1.10 -16.29 1.38
N ASP A 441 -0.02 -15.74 1.86
CA ASP A 441 -0.28 -15.48 3.27
C ASP A 441 -1.15 -16.60 3.86
N LEU A 442 -0.80 -17.06 5.06
CA LEU A 442 -1.56 -18.06 5.81
C LEU A 442 -2.52 -17.39 6.78
N GLY A 443 -3.71 -17.92 6.88
CA GLY A 443 -4.72 -17.37 7.77
C GLY A 443 -5.91 -18.28 7.99
N ARG A 444 -6.89 -17.78 8.73
CA ARG A 444 -8.16 -18.44 8.99
C ARG A 444 -9.29 -17.42 9.12
N VAL A 445 -10.50 -17.88 8.94
CA VAL A 445 -11.72 -17.11 9.19
C VAL A 445 -12.39 -17.70 10.44
N ASP A 446 -12.78 -16.86 11.40
CA ASP A 446 -13.50 -17.30 12.60
C ASP A 446 -15.02 -17.44 12.36
N GLU A 447 -15.76 -17.86 13.43
CA GLU A 447 -17.22 -18.07 13.38
C GLU A 447 -18.00 -16.75 13.14
N ASP A 448 -17.42 -15.61 13.48
CA ASP A 448 -17.99 -14.28 13.25
C ASP A 448 -17.63 -13.70 11.87
N GLY A 449 -16.87 -14.44 11.06
CA GLY A 449 -16.46 -14.08 9.71
C GLY A 449 -15.27 -13.13 9.63
N PHE A 450 -14.50 -12.96 10.71
CA PHE A 450 -13.27 -12.17 10.71
C PHE A 450 -12.08 -12.97 10.19
N LEU A 451 -11.31 -12.35 9.30
CA LEU A 451 -10.06 -12.90 8.75
C LEU A 451 -8.89 -12.55 9.67
N TYR A 452 -8.10 -13.54 10.00
CA TYR A 452 -6.83 -13.42 10.71
C TYR A 452 -5.70 -13.86 9.81
N ILE A 453 -4.70 -13.00 9.61
CA ILE A 453 -3.45 -13.37 8.95
C ILE A 453 -2.51 -13.86 10.05
N GLU A 454 -1.99 -15.07 9.89
CA GLU A 454 -1.18 -15.69 10.92
C GLU A 454 0.31 -15.71 10.57
N ASP A 455 0.64 -15.83 9.28
CA ASP A 455 2.03 -15.68 8.78
C ASP A 455 2.07 -15.61 7.25
N ARG A 456 3.30 -15.49 6.71
CA ARG A 456 3.58 -15.80 5.31
C ARG A 456 4.08 -17.22 5.18
N ALA A 457 3.59 -17.95 4.19
CA ALA A 457 4.02 -19.32 3.94
C ALA A 457 5.54 -19.45 3.79
N LYS A 458 6.22 -18.43 3.25
CA LYS A 458 7.67 -18.38 3.05
C LYS A 458 8.49 -17.83 4.23
N ASP A 459 7.84 -17.18 5.19
CA ASP A 459 8.48 -16.62 6.38
C ASP A 459 8.36 -17.58 7.60
N MET A 460 7.50 -18.60 7.50
CA MET A 460 7.32 -19.64 8.49
C MET A 460 8.60 -20.43 8.73
N VAL A 461 8.98 -20.61 9.98
CA VAL A 461 10.18 -21.35 10.37
C VAL A 461 9.87 -22.85 10.49
N LEU A 462 10.55 -23.67 9.71
CA LEU A 462 10.43 -25.14 9.75
C LEU A 462 11.45 -25.75 10.72
N ARG A 463 11.07 -25.85 11.99
CA ARG A 463 11.95 -26.35 13.05
C ARG A 463 11.67 -27.81 13.37
N ALA A 464 12.54 -28.70 12.91
CA ALA A 464 12.44 -30.16 13.15
C ALA A 464 11.07 -30.77 12.74
N GLY A 465 10.44 -30.23 11.69
CA GLY A 465 9.12 -30.66 11.23
C GLY A 465 7.93 -29.93 11.88
N GLU A 466 8.20 -29.06 12.85
CA GLU A 466 7.19 -28.21 13.45
C GLU A 466 7.17 -26.83 12.79
N ASN A 467 5.97 -26.34 12.49
CA ASN A 467 5.76 -25.02 11.90
C ASN A 467 5.73 -23.97 13.02
N VAL A 468 6.67 -23.02 12.98
CA VAL A 468 6.67 -21.85 13.88
C VAL A 468 6.34 -20.60 13.07
N TYR A 469 5.27 -19.93 13.44
CA TYR A 469 4.78 -18.74 12.77
C TYR A 469 5.43 -17.51 13.36
N CYS A 470 6.19 -16.78 12.53
CA CYS A 470 6.94 -15.60 12.97
C CYS A 470 6.03 -14.54 13.60
N ALA A 471 4.85 -14.30 13.03
CA ALA A 471 3.92 -13.31 13.54
C ALA A 471 3.37 -13.64 14.94
N GLU A 472 3.18 -14.92 15.25
CA GLU A 472 2.79 -15.37 16.60
C GLU A 472 3.87 -15.04 17.63
N VAL A 473 5.12 -15.33 17.28
CA VAL A 473 6.26 -15.04 18.15
C VAL A 473 6.50 -13.54 18.27
N GLU A 474 6.42 -12.79 17.17
CA GLU A 474 6.48 -11.32 17.19
C GLU A 474 5.41 -10.71 18.09
N SER A 475 4.16 -11.18 17.99
CA SER A 475 3.08 -10.73 18.86
C SER A 475 3.40 -10.96 20.34
N ALA A 476 3.92 -12.12 20.71
CA ALA A 476 4.30 -12.40 22.08
C ALA A 476 5.46 -11.52 22.57
N ILE A 477 6.44 -11.24 21.69
CA ILE A 477 7.57 -10.35 22.01
C ILE A 477 7.07 -8.92 22.26
N TYR A 478 6.09 -8.42 21.49
CA TYR A 478 5.53 -7.07 21.66
C TYR A 478 4.74 -6.87 22.95
N GLU A 479 4.30 -7.95 23.62
CA GLU A 479 3.67 -7.87 24.94
C GLU A 479 4.67 -7.46 26.04
N HIS A 480 5.97 -7.66 25.83
CA HIS A 480 7.00 -7.24 26.77
C HIS A 480 7.13 -5.71 26.77
N GLY A 481 7.04 -5.10 27.96
CA GLY A 481 7.05 -3.63 28.13
C GLY A 481 8.32 -2.93 27.64
N ASP A 482 9.45 -3.63 27.65
CA ASP A 482 10.76 -3.12 27.28
C ASP A 482 11.12 -3.32 25.80
N VAL A 483 10.19 -3.86 25.00
CA VAL A 483 10.37 -4.03 23.56
C VAL A 483 9.75 -2.86 22.82
N TYR A 484 10.56 -2.20 22.00
CA TYR A 484 10.12 -1.18 21.05
C TYR A 484 9.69 -1.82 19.72
N GLU A 485 10.57 -2.70 19.17
CA GLU A 485 10.36 -3.35 17.89
C GLU A 485 11.01 -4.73 17.85
N ALA A 486 10.42 -5.66 17.09
CA ALA A 486 10.96 -7.00 16.90
C ALA A 486 10.72 -7.52 15.49
N ALA A 487 11.65 -8.37 15.03
CA ALA A 487 11.50 -9.15 13.82
C ALA A 487 11.95 -10.60 14.09
N VAL A 488 11.09 -11.57 13.73
CA VAL A 488 11.33 -13.01 13.89
C VAL A 488 11.49 -13.67 12.52
N PHE A 489 12.41 -14.61 12.41
CA PHE A 489 12.69 -15.32 11.15
C PHE A 489 13.42 -16.64 11.42
N GLY A 490 13.43 -17.52 10.39
CA GLY A 490 14.21 -18.77 10.43
C GLY A 490 15.71 -18.49 10.26
N VAL A 491 16.51 -19.12 11.13
CA VAL A 491 17.97 -19.17 11.03
C VAL A 491 18.37 -20.61 10.70
N PRO A 492 19.20 -20.86 9.68
CA PRO A 492 19.64 -22.21 9.32
C PRO A 492 20.27 -22.95 10.51
N HIS A 493 19.89 -24.23 10.68
CA HIS A 493 20.40 -25.07 11.74
C HIS A 493 20.70 -26.50 11.21
N GLU A 494 21.90 -26.98 11.40
CA GLU A 494 22.39 -28.24 10.81
C GLU A 494 21.50 -29.47 11.09
N ARG A 495 20.94 -29.58 12.29
CA ARG A 495 20.14 -30.74 12.72
C ARG A 495 18.62 -30.49 12.65
N LEU A 496 18.17 -29.26 12.79
CA LEU A 496 16.75 -28.95 12.90
C LEU A 496 16.14 -28.41 11.58
N GLY A 497 16.99 -28.23 10.55
CA GLY A 497 16.63 -27.47 9.36
C GLY A 497 16.73 -25.98 9.62
N GLU A 498 15.82 -25.47 10.44
CA GLU A 498 15.86 -24.09 10.94
C GLU A 498 15.64 -24.05 12.46
N GLU A 499 16.06 -22.95 13.06
CA GLU A 499 15.68 -22.54 14.42
C GLU A 499 15.14 -21.12 14.42
N VAL A 500 14.38 -20.77 15.48
CA VAL A 500 13.76 -19.46 15.59
C VAL A 500 14.80 -18.45 16.03
N GLY A 501 15.04 -17.43 15.19
CA GLY A 501 15.84 -16.26 15.49
C GLY A 501 15.00 -14.99 15.60
N CYS A 502 15.43 -14.05 16.41
CA CYS A 502 14.82 -12.71 16.43
C CYS A 502 15.85 -11.61 16.66
N VAL A 503 15.55 -10.44 16.10
CA VAL A 503 16.25 -9.20 16.41
C VAL A 503 15.25 -8.25 17.07
N VAL A 504 15.63 -7.70 18.22
CA VAL A 504 14.77 -6.86 19.05
C VAL A 504 15.41 -5.50 19.24
N LEU A 505 14.65 -4.45 19.01
CA LEU A 505 14.98 -3.08 19.42
C LEU A 505 14.29 -2.83 20.77
N ARG A 506 15.09 -2.48 21.78
CA ARG A 506 14.60 -2.21 23.13
C ARG A 506 14.05 -0.79 23.26
N GLN A 507 13.15 -0.59 24.20
CA GLN A 507 12.80 0.74 24.69
C GLN A 507 14.02 1.46 25.27
N ALA A 508 14.08 2.79 25.16
CA ALA A 508 15.19 3.58 25.66
C ALA A 508 15.38 3.38 27.18
N GLY A 509 16.59 2.98 27.56
CA GLY A 509 16.93 2.76 28.98
C GLY A 509 16.58 1.36 29.52
N SER A 510 16.13 0.44 28.67
CA SER A 510 15.87 -0.94 29.07
C SER A 510 17.16 -1.77 29.15
N ASP A 511 17.23 -2.61 30.19
CA ASP A 511 18.30 -3.60 30.42
C ASP A 511 17.88 -5.03 30.02
N LEU A 512 16.78 -5.19 29.27
CA LEU A 512 16.29 -6.49 28.83
C LEU A 512 17.41 -7.25 28.10
N ASP A 513 17.70 -8.46 28.55
CA ASP A 513 18.65 -9.37 27.92
C ASP A 513 17.93 -10.59 27.27
N ALA A 514 18.71 -11.43 26.62
CA ALA A 514 18.16 -12.58 25.89
C ALA A 514 17.52 -13.62 26.80
N ASP A 515 18.05 -13.81 28.00
CA ASP A 515 17.52 -14.79 28.94
C ASP A 515 16.22 -14.27 29.57
N GLY A 516 16.16 -13.00 29.94
CA GLY A 516 14.93 -12.37 30.41
C GLY A 516 13.79 -12.40 29.38
N LEU A 517 14.12 -12.17 28.10
CA LEU A 517 13.12 -12.26 27.04
C LEU A 517 12.65 -13.72 26.82
N LYS A 518 13.56 -14.71 26.87
CA LYS A 518 13.19 -16.14 26.78
C LYS A 518 12.28 -16.57 27.91
N ASP A 519 12.62 -16.19 29.14
CA ASP A 519 11.83 -16.53 30.34
C ASP A 519 10.41 -15.93 30.21
N PHE A 520 10.29 -14.69 29.78
CA PHE A 520 8.99 -14.06 29.52
C PHE A 520 8.18 -14.81 28.46
N LEU A 521 8.81 -15.14 27.31
CA LEU A 521 8.13 -15.83 26.21
C LEU A 521 7.74 -17.27 26.56
N ALA A 522 8.50 -17.94 27.43
CA ALA A 522 8.19 -19.29 27.90
C ALA A 522 6.89 -19.38 28.72
N GLU A 523 6.38 -18.26 29.24
CA GLU A 523 5.09 -18.20 29.94
C GLU A 523 3.89 -18.37 28.99
N SER A 524 4.05 -17.97 27.72
CA SER A 524 2.94 -17.93 26.74
C SER A 524 3.16 -18.79 25.50
N LEU A 525 4.41 -19.11 25.14
CA LEU A 525 4.75 -19.88 23.95
C LEU A 525 5.21 -21.29 24.27
N ALA A 526 4.90 -22.24 23.39
CA ALA A 526 5.45 -23.58 23.46
C ALA A 526 6.99 -23.53 23.34
N PRO A 527 7.76 -24.41 24.02
CA PRO A 527 9.22 -24.33 24.07
C PRO A 527 9.93 -24.32 22.71
N PHE A 528 9.37 -24.98 21.70
CA PHE A 528 9.95 -25.01 20.36
C PHE A 528 9.74 -23.70 19.58
N LYS A 529 8.82 -22.83 20.01
CA LYS A 529 8.53 -21.51 19.41
C LYS A 529 9.39 -20.40 20.02
N VAL A 530 9.90 -20.59 21.24
CA VAL A 530 10.73 -19.58 21.89
C VAL A 530 12.03 -19.41 21.10
N PRO A 531 12.39 -18.17 20.70
CA PRO A 531 13.61 -17.93 19.95
C PRO A 531 14.86 -18.43 20.67
N SER A 532 15.61 -19.29 19.99
CA SER A 532 16.90 -19.78 20.50
C SER A 532 18.02 -18.77 20.27
N ARG A 533 17.91 -17.98 19.20
CA ARG A 533 18.84 -16.94 18.81
C ARG A 533 18.20 -15.57 18.94
N ILE A 534 18.68 -14.75 19.88
CA ILE A 534 18.18 -13.40 20.15
C ILE A 534 19.33 -12.43 20.02
N ALA A 535 19.14 -11.39 19.20
CA ALA A 535 20.05 -10.26 19.09
C ALA A 535 19.30 -8.95 19.39
N PHE A 536 20.04 -7.96 19.87
CA PHE A 536 19.48 -6.63 20.14
C PHE A 536 20.09 -5.61 19.20
N ALA A 537 19.22 -4.81 18.57
CA ALA A 537 19.63 -3.73 17.71
C ALA A 537 19.94 -2.46 18.51
N ASP A 538 20.96 -1.71 18.08
CA ASP A 538 21.33 -0.42 18.66
C ASP A 538 20.56 0.77 18.04
N GLY A 539 19.73 0.52 17.03
CA GLY A 539 18.95 1.52 16.30
C GLY A 539 17.81 0.89 15.51
N GLN A 540 17.07 1.72 14.78
CA GLN A 540 15.91 1.27 14.00
C GLN A 540 16.24 0.09 13.08
N LEU A 541 15.33 -0.88 13.04
CA LEU A 541 15.47 -2.04 12.17
C LEU A 541 15.41 -1.62 10.69
N PRO A 542 16.23 -2.22 9.80
CA PRO A 542 16.25 -1.90 8.38
C PRO A 542 14.90 -2.17 7.72
N ARG A 543 14.46 -1.22 6.88
CA ARG A 543 13.15 -1.24 6.22
C ARG A 543 13.26 -1.00 4.74
N ASN A 544 12.30 -1.51 4.00
CA ASN A 544 12.09 -1.12 2.61
C ASN A 544 11.38 0.26 2.53
N ALA A 545 11.21 0.76 1.31
CA ALA A 545 10.57 2.04 1.05
C ALA A 545 9.11 2.14 1.54
N SER A 546 8.40 1.03 1.62
CA SER A 546 7.03 0.96 2.16
C SER A 546 6.98 0.83 3.70
N GLY A 547 8.14 0.86 4.38
CA GLY A 547 8.23 0.78 5.84
C GLY A 547 8.26 -0.64 6.41
N LYS A 548 8.27 -1.68 5.56
CA LYS A 548 8.33 -3.09 6.00
C LYS A 548 9.75 -3.47 6.41
N ILE A 549 9.89 -4.15 7.55
CA ILE A 549 11.17 -4.66 8.06
C ILE A 549 11.78 -5.66 7.06
N LEU A 550 13.07 -5.52 6.80
CA LEU A 550 13.84 -6.39 5.92
C LEU A 550 14.42 -7.56 6.72
N LYS A 551 13.61 -8.60 6.97
CA LYS A 551 13.97 -9.78 7.77
C LYS A 551 15.24 -10.48 7.25
N ARG A 552 15.39 -10.61 5.91
CA ARG A 552 16.58 -11.20 5.31
C ARG A 552 17.84 -10.40 5.66
N THR A 553 17.79 -9.09 5.52
CA THR A 553 18.93 -8.22 5.88
C THR A 553 19.29 -8.35 7.37
N LEU A 554 18.28 -8.45 8.24
CA LEU A 554 18.52 -8.66 9.67
C LEU A 554 19.17 -10.02 9.94
N ARG A 555 18.69 -11.08 9.30
CA ARG A 555 19.29 -12.40 9.43
C ARG A 555 20.75 -12.37 9.01
N ASP A 556 21.05 -11.81 7.84
CA ASP A 556 22.41 -11.70 7.30
C ASP A 556 23.32 -10.86 8.22
N LEU A 557 22.82 -9.75 8.79
CA LEU A 557 23.60 -8.89 9.69
C LEU A 557 23.91 -9.50 11.07
N TYR A 558 22.98 -10.27 11.62
CA TYR A 558 23.07 -10.71 13.02
C TYR A 558 23.39 -12.20 13.18
N PHE A 559 23.18 -13.03 12.14
CA PHE A 559 23.25 -14.50 12.25
C PHE A 559 23.97 -15.23 11.11
N GLU A 560 24.45 -14.55 10.05
CA GLU A 560 25.18 -15.18 8.95
C GLU A 560 26.69 -15.33 9.16
N ASP A 561 27.28 -14.78 10.22
CA ASP A 561 28.65 -15.16 10.56
C ASP A 561 28.65 -16.49 11.31
N GLY A 562 29.01 -17.55 10.57
CA GLY A 562 29.25 -18.86 11.12
C GLY A 562 30.36 -18.82 12.18
N SER A 563 29.99 -18.78 13.42
CA SER A 563 30.81 -19.13 14.57
C SER A 563 29.95 -19.83 15.62
#